data_c7b911ff464de310e7ca0dc80245332d
#
_entry.id   c7b911ff464de310e7ca0dc80245332d
#
_cell.length_a   1.000
_cell.length_b   1.000
_cell.length_c   1.000
_cell.angle_alpha   90.00
_cell.angle_beta   90.00
_cell.angle_gamma   90.00
#
_symmetry.space_group_name_H-M   'P 1'
#
loop_
_entity.id
_entity.type
_entity.pdbx_description
1 polymer ?
#
loop_
_entity_poly.entity_id
_entity_poly.type
_entity_poly.pdbx_seq_one_letter_code
_entity_poly.pdbx_strand_id
1 'polypeptide(L)'
;MKKRNLIAALLCSACLVAGSVNPVMADAARVVTLGADLTDAQKQTMMKYFNVSSDQVQIMTITNQDEHNHLDNIAPQSQIGTRTLSCAYVKPTQSGGIKVRTANLNWVTGNMIATTLSTSGVKNCEVVAACPMEVSGTGALTGIQMAYEQASGKKLDETKTKLANEEMVVTGNLADQVGKNEATTVVNQSKMDVIQNNVQNADEIQNIVINVAEQNNVSVSQEEIDKIVSLLGKIAEQGYNYDDVKETLEQVNENTTGQASSGDDTLDGENKDDTVEVDGDSDDITNSVDDSVLGDDVIQSSTEDPTLEIETDNSSDSSDGNGTGIPDATDDGTYSESDSDESASDESSSSDESASDEAASTETDSAEPDTSVLSE
;
A
#
# COMPACT_ATOMS: atom_id res chain seq x y z
N MET A 1 42.61 59.97 59.82
CA MET A 1 42.13 58.58 59.96
C MET A 1 41.36 58.21 58.70
N LYS A 2 41.96 57.52 57.76
CA LYS A 2 41.35 57.13 56.49
C LYS A 2 40.98 55.63 56.52
N LYS A 3 39.69 55.31 56.43
CA LYS A 3 39.19 53.91 56.29
C LYS A 3 39.31 53.53 54.84
N ARG A 4 40.08 52.48 54.57
CA ARG A 4 40.19 51.84 53.20
C ARG A 4 39.15 50.68 53.14
N ASN A 5 38.17 50.84 52.26
CA ASN A 5 37.27 49.80 51.92
C ASN A 5 37.92 48.81 50.93
N LEU A 6 38.05 47.57 51.33
CA LEU A 6 38.46 46.45 50.46
C LEU A 6 37.20 45.91 49.80
N ILE A 7 37.08 46.06 48.50
CA ILE A 7 36.05 45.37 47.68
C ILE A 7 36.67 44.11 47.15
N ALA A 8 36.20 42.99 47.66
CA ALA A 8 36.55 41.66 47.13
C ALA A 8 35.69 41.37 45.92
N ALA A 9 36.27 41.33 44.74
CA ALA A 9 35.62 40.88 43.52
C ALA A 9 35.62 39.37 43.45
N LEU A 10 34.46 38.78 43.58
CA LEU A 10 34.24 37.34 43.40
C LEU A 10 34.01 37.04 41.90
N LEU A 11 35.04 36.51 41.24
CA LEU A 11 34.97 36.04 39.88
C LEU A 11 34.30 34.65 39.89
N CYS A 12 32.98 34.60 39.58
CA CYS A 12 32.29 33.35 39.25
C CYS A 12 32.73 32.95 37.84
N SER A 13 33.60 31.94 37.75
CA SER A 13 33.92 31.26 36.51
C SER A 13 32.80 30.30 36.19
N ALA A 14 31.88 30.70 35.32
CA ALA A 14 30.89 29.80 34.74
C ALA A 14 31.56 28.95 33.64
N CYS A 15 31.92 27.73 33.97
CA CYS A 15 32.28 26.72 32.97
C CYS A 15 31.01 26.35 32.19
N LEU A 16 30.86 26.93 31.00
CA LEU A 16 29.93 26.42 29.97
C LEU A 16 30.51 25.10 29.46
N VAL A 17 30.06 24.01 30.03
CA VAL A 17 30.16 22.67 29.41
C VAL A 17 29.19 22.68 28.23
N ALA A 18 29.69 23.03 27.04
CA ALA A 18 29.00 22.74 25.80
C ALA A 18 29.08 21.22 25.60
N GLY A 19 28.15 20.51 26.25
CA GLY A 19 27.85 19.13 25.91
C GLY A 19 27.32 19.14 24.49
N SER A 20 28.10 18.64 23.53
CA SER A 20 27.55 18.23 22.23
C SER A 20 26.53 17.16 22.50
N VAL A 21 25.25 17.51 22.54
CA VAL A 21 24.14 16.57 22.38
C VAL A 21 24.26 16.09 20.94
N ASN A 22 24.97 14.98 20.73
CA ASN A 22 24.73 14.20 19.54
C ASN A 22 23.23 13.87 19.59
N PRO A 23 22.43 14.21 18.56
CA PRO A 23 21.11 13.67 18.50
C PRO A 23 21.29 12.14 18.50
N VAL A 24 20.90 11.49 19.58
CA VAL A 24 20.63 10.06 19.54
C VAL A 24 19.55 9.95 18.50
N MET A 25 19.91 9.50 17.29
CA MET A 25 18.92 9.10 16.29
C MET A 25 18.08 8.06 17.00
N ALA A 26 16.86 8.43 17.35
CA ALA A 26 15.91 7.46 17.85
C ALA A 26 15.83 6.39 16.75
N ASP A 27 16.20 5.17 17.09
CA ASP A 27 16.01 4.02 16.21
C ASP A 27 14.58 4.08 15.72
N ALA A 28 14.39 4.03 14.39
CA ALA A 28 13.07 4.24 13.81
C ALA A 28 12.12 3.22 14.44
N ALA A 29 11.00 3.69 14.97
CA ALA A 29 10.07 2.80 15.65
C ALA A 29 9.60 1.71 14.67
N ARG A 30 9.60 0.47 15.12
CA ARG A 30 9.08 -0.67 14.38
C ARG A 30 7.61 -0.84 14.72
N VAL A 31 6.77 -0.98 13.71
CA VAL A 31 5.32 -1.08 13.89
C VAL A 31 4.81 -2.34 13.19
N VAL A 32 4.03 -3.14 13.92
CA VAL A 32 3.26 -4.26 13.37
C VAL A 32 1.79 -3.87 13.30
N THR A 33 1.18 -4.05 12.15
CA THR A 33 -0.27 -3.99 12.01
C THR A 33 -0.87 -5.38 11.95
N LEU A 34 -1.99 -5.58 12.63
CA LEU A 34 -2.73 -6.84 12.64
C LEU A 34 -4.16 -6.58 12.22
N GLY A 35 -4.66 -7.36 11.27
CA GLY A 35 -6.06 -7.28 10.84
C GLY A 35 -7.02 -7.53 12.00
N ALA A 36 -8.07 -6.72 12.11
CA ALA A 36 -9.02 -6.76 13.21
C ALA A 36 -9.75 -8.10 13.29
N ASP A 37 -10.03 -8.70 12.13
CA ASP A 37 -10.85 -9.91 12.00
C ASP A 37 -10.04 -11.22 12.15
N LEU A 38 -8.75 -11.11 12.45
CA LEU A 38 -7.94 -12.25 12.84
C LEU A 38 -8.27 -12.69 14.27
N THR A 39 -8.34 -14.00 14.47
CA THR A 39 -8.40 -14.59 15.83
C THR A 39 -7.11 -14.33 16.60
N ASP A 40 -7.15 -14.42 17.93
CA ASP A 40 -5.95 -14.25 18.77
C ASP A 40 -4.84 -15.26 18.43
N ALA A 41 -5.21 -16.48 18.05
CA ALA A 41 -4.26 -17.50 17.60
C ALA A 41 -3.57 -17.09 16.29
N GLN A 42 -4.32 -16.57 15.31
CA GLN A 42 -3.78 -16.06 14.05
C GLN A 42 -2.89 -14.84 14.27
N LYS A 43 -3.29 -13.91 15.14
CA LYS A 43 -2.44 -12.76 15.52
C LYS A 43 -1.11 -13.22 16.14
N GLN A 44 -1.15 -14.24 17.01
CA GLN A 44 0.07 -14.83 17.58
C GLN A 44 0.93 -15.53 16.51
N THR A 45 0.33 -16.20 15.53
CA THR A 45 1.02 -16.78 14.38
C THR A 45 1.76 -15.69 13.61
N MET A 46 1.09 -14.56 13.31
CA MET A 46 1.74 -13.46 12.60
C MET A 46 2.90 -12.84 13.37
N MET A 47 2.78 -12.65 14.69
CA MET A 47 3.88 -12.17 15.52
C MET A 47 5.08 -13.11 15.50
N LYS A 48 4.85 -14.43 15.47
CA LYS A 48 5.92 -15.43 15.31
C LYS A 48 6.54 -15.38 13.93
N TYR A 49 5.71 -15.27 12.87
CA TYR A 49 6.20 -15.14 11.50
C TYR A 49 7.11 -13.91 11.35
N PHE A 50 6.68 -12.75 11.86
CA PHE A 50 7.51 -11.55 11.89
C PHE A 50 8.72 -11.64 12.81
N ASN A 51 8.85 -12.74 13.57
CA ASN A 51 9.93 -12.99 14.53
C ASN A 51 10.13 -11.85 15.53
N VAL A 52 9.02 -11.32 16.07
CA VAL A 52 9.01 -10.22 17.03
C VAL A 52 8.10 -10.49 18.22
N SER A 53 8.43 -9.87 19.35
CA SER A 53 7.58 -9.85 20.55
C SER A 53 6.96 -8.46 20.76
N SER A 54 5.87 -8.40 21.52
CA SER A 54 5.09 -7.17 21.72
C SER A 54 5.83 -6.07 22.49
N ASP A 55 6.95 -6.37 23.11
CA ASP A 55 7.83 -5.41 23.78
C ASP A 55 8.89 -4.80 22.84
N GLN A 56 9.08 -5.37 21.64
CA GLN A 56 10.03 -4.90 20.65
C GLN A 56 9.41 -3.98 19.60
N VAL A 57 8.09 -4.00 19.45
CA VAL A 57 7.37 -3.28 18.38
C VAL A 57 6.12 -2.57 18.92
N GLN A 58 5.68 -1.54 18.24
CA GLN A 58 4.35 -1.00 18.43
C GLN A 58 3.35 -1.85 17.65
N ILE A 59 2.20 -2.18 18.26
CA ILE A 59 1.15 -2.95 17.60
C ILE A 59 -0.05 -2.06 17.32
N MET A 60 -0.52 -2.06 16.07
CA MET A 60 -1.75 -1.41 15.64
C MET A 60 -2.73 -2.46 15.13
N THR A 61 -4.01 -2.22 15.34
CA THR A 61 -5.09 -3.01 14.74
C THR A 61 -5.69 -2.22 13.58
N ILE A 62 -5.77 -2.84 12.41
CA ILE A 62 -6.40 -2.26 11.22
C ILE A 62 -7.78 -2.86 11.07
N THR A 63 -8.76 -2.00 10.93
CA THR A 63 -10.17 -2.38 10.78
C THR A 63 -10.63 -2.23 9.34
N ASN A 64 -11.71 -2.90 8.97
CA ASN A 64 -12.33 -2.73 7.66
C ASN A 64 -12.78 -1.27 7.42
N GLN A 65 -13.14 -0.53 8.48
CA GLN A 65 -13.41 0.90 8.36
C GLN A 65 -12.17 1.71 7.95
N ASP A 66 -10.97 1.32 8.41
CA ASP A 66 -9.73 1.96 7.98
C ASP A 66 -9.45 1.70 6.50
N GLU A 67 -9.69 0.48 6.02
CA GLU A 67 -9.61 0.15 4.60
C GLU A 67 -10.60 0.97 3.77
N HIS A 68 -11.85 1.06 4.19
CA HIS A 68 -12.86 1.90 3.55
C HIS A 68 -12.45 3.38 3.50
N ASN A 69 -11.92 3.92 4.57
CA ASN A 69 -11.46 5.30 4.62
C ASN A 69 -10.35 5.60 3.59
N HIS A 70 -9.56 4.59 3.21
CA HIS A 70 -8.45 4.72 2.26
C HIS A 70 -8.85 4.35 0.83
N LEU A 71 -9.79 3.43 0.65
CA LEU A 71 -10.10 2.79 -0.64
C LEU A 71 -11.48 3.14 -1.20
N ASP A 72 -12.39 3.74 -0.41
CA ASP A 72 -13.71 4.15 -0.92
C ASP A 72 -13.57 5.11 -2.10
N ASN A 73 -14.33 4.85 -3.16
CA ASN A 73 -14.27 5.53 -4.46
C ASN A 73 -12.98 5.27 -5.29
N ILE A 74 -12.08 4.41 -4.82
CA ILE A 74 -10.87 3.98 -5.52
C ILE A 74 -11.04 2.52 -5.97
N ALA A 75 -11.39 1.64 -5.05
CA ALA A 75 -11.64 0.23 -5.32
C ALA A 75 -13.14 -0.11 -5.18
N PRO A 76 -13.67 -1.06 -5.97
CA PRO A 76 -15.02 -1.55 -5.75
C PRO A 76 -15.13 -2.31 -4.43
N GLN A 77 -16.33 -2.33 -3.84
CA GLN A 77 -16.60 -3.02 -2.57
C GLN A 77 -16.16 -4.51 -2.59
N SER A 78 -16.25 -5.16 -3.74
CA SER A 78 -15.81 -6.55 -3.91
C SER A 78 -14.32 -6.76 -3.74
N GLN A 79 -13.49 -5.73 -4.00
CA GLN A 79 -12.04 -5.77 -3.78
C GLN A 79 -11.66 -5.38 -2.35
N ILE A 80 -12.37 -4.41 -1.74
CA ILE A 80 -12.15 -4.02 -0.34
C ILE A 80 -12.55 -5.17 0.59
N GLY A 81 -13.69 -5.80 0.30
CA GLY A 81 -14.25 -6.88 1.13
C GLY A 81 -14.92 -6.37 2.40
N THR A 82 -15.17 -7.28 3.33
CA THR A 82 -15.88 -7.01 4.59
C THR A 82 -15.06 -7.35 5.84
N ARG A 83 -13.85 -7.88 5.66
CA ARG A 83 -12.97 -8.31 6.75
C ARG A 83 -11.54 -7.86 6.47
N THR A 84 -10.84 -7.46 7.53
CA THR A 84 -9.43 -7.09 7.50
C THR A 84 -8.59 -8.20 8.13
N LEU A 85 -7.84 -8.91 7.29
CA LEU A 85 -7.04 -10.08 7.67
C LEU A 85 -5.54 -9.85 7.45
N SER A 86 -5.16 -8.96 6.53
CA SER A 86 -3.77 -8.65 6.22
C SER A 86 -3.04 -8.05 7.42
N CYS A 87 -1.76 -8.39 7.55
CA CYS A 87 -0.84 -7.85 8.53
C CYS A 87 0.36 -7.22 7.84
N ALA A 88 1.02 -6.28 8.50
CA ALA A 88 2.28 -5.74 8.02
C ALA A 88 3.24 -5.48 9.18
N TYR A 89 4.53 -5.64 8.92
CA TYR A 89 5.61 -5.22 9.77
C TYR A 89 6.42 -4.16 9.02
N VAL A 90 6.56 -2.97 9.58
CA VAL A 90 7.09 -1.78 8.92
C VAL A 90 8.20 -1.16 9.75
N LYS A 91 9.33 -0.88 9.10
CA LYS A 91 10.49 -0.20 9.68
C LYS A 91 10.97 0.87 8.69
N PRO A 92 10.77 2.18 8.96
CA PRO A 92 11.40 3.25 8.18
C PRO A 92 12.93 3.14 8.26
N THR A 93 13.62 3.36 7.15
CA THR A 93 15.08 3.34 7.06
C THR A 93 15.64 4.70 6.61
N GLN A 94 16.97 4.86 6.60
CA GLN A 94 17.61 6.10 6.17
C GLN A 94 17.99 6.08 4.68
N SER A 95 18.17 4.88 4.12
CA SER A 95 18.61 4.63 2.74
C SER A 95 18.17 3.24 2.31
N GLY A 96 18.40 2.85 1.07
CA GLY A 96 18.15 1.52 0.54
C GLY A 96 16.79 1.39 -0.15
N GLY A 97 16.11 2.50 -0.45
CA GLY A 97 14.80 2.46 -1.12
C GLY A 97 13.71 1.79 -0.29
N ILE A 98 12.73 1.22 -0.95
CA ILE A 98 11.61 0.51 -0.34
C ILE A 98 11.78 -0.99 -0.61
N LYS A 99 12.10 -1.74 0.44
CA LYS A 99 12.23 -3.19 0.41
C LYS A 99 10.96 -3.83 0.92
N VAL A 100 10.41 -4.77 0.17
CA VAL A 100 9.14 -5.42 0.52
C VAL A 100 9.25 -6.92 0.35
N ARG A 101 8.77 -7.66 1.36
CA ARG A 101 8.50 -9.09 1.27
C ARG A 101 7.04 -9.35 1.56
N THR A 102 6.42 -10.27 0.80
CA THR A 102 5.04 -10.67 1.03
C THR A 102 4.93 -12.17 1.29
N ALA A 103 3.89 -12.57 2.05
CA ALA A 103 3.54 -13.96 2.25
C ALA A 103 2.01 -14.14 2.30
N ASN A 104 1.48 -15.10 1.54
CA ASN A 104 0.04 -15.39 1.41
C ASN A 104 -0.79 -14.20 0.89
N LEU A 105 -0.21 -13.34 0.04
CA LEU A 105 -0.92 -12.31 -0.71
C LEU A 105 -0.98 -12.73 -2.18
N ASN A 106 -2.17 -13.07 -2.69
CA ASN A 106 -2.31 -13.66 -4.01
C ASN A 106 -2.66 -12.66 -5.13
N TRP A 107 -2.99 -11.41 -4.81
CA TRP A 107 -3.31 -10.37 -5.80
C TRP A 107 -2.23 -9.29 -5.87
N VAL A 108 -1.65 -8.85 -4.74
CA VAL A 108 -0.54 -7.89 -4.71
C VAL A 108 0.81 -8.59 -4.56
N THR A 109 1.86 -8.00 -5.14
CA THR A 109 3.25 -8.45 -4.98
C THR A 109 4.10 -7.45 -4.22
N GLY A 110 5.30 -7.85 -3.81
CA GLY A 110 6.28 -6.95 -3.17
C GLY A 110 6.62 -5.76 -4.07
N ASN A 111 6.83 -6.01 -5.37
CA ASN A 111 7.13 -4.96 -6.35
C ASN A 111 5.96 -3.98 -6.54
N MET A 112 4.72 -4.47 -6.58
CA MET A 112 3.52 -3.61 -6.61
C MET A 112 3.41 -2.73 -5.37
N ILE A 113 3.66 -3.28 -4.17
CA ILE A 113 3.64 -2.52 -2.92
C ILE A 113 4.78 -1.47 -2.91
N ALA A 114 6.00 -1.83 -3.30
CA ALA A 114 7.14 -0.93 -3.29
C ALA A 114 6.92 0.29 -4.20
N THR A 115 6.49 0.06 -5.45
CA THR A 115 6.24 1.14 -6.40
C THR A 115 5.11 2.07 -5.92
N THR A 116 4.03 1.52 -5.36
CA THR A 116 2.91 2.32 -4.84
C THR A 116 3.26 3.09 -3.56
N LEU A 117 4.07 2.53 -2.67
CA LEU A 117 4.55 3.26 -1.49
C LEU A 117 5.43 4.46 -1.88
N SER A 118 6.24 4.35 -2.96
CA SER A 118 6.98 5.49 -3.48
C SER A 118 6.05 6.64 -3.90
N THR A 119 4.89 6.31 -4.46
CA THR A 119 3.83 7.28 -4.81
C THR A 119 3.18 7.89 -3.57
N SER A 120 3.10 7.18 -2.44
CA SER A 120 2.68 7.77 -1.15
C SER A 120 3.68 8.80 -0.60
N GLY A 121 4.88 8.91 -1.19
CA GLY A 121 5.96 9.79 -0.74
C GLY A 121 6.90 9.14 0.28
N VAL A 122 6.81 7.83 0.48
CA VAL A 122 7.80 7.04 1.23
C VAL A 122 9.06 6.93 0.38
N LYS A 123 10.24 7.15 0.98
CA LYS A 123 11.53 7.08 0.28
C LYS A 123 12.29 5.81 0.62
N ASN A 124 12.37 5.50 1.90
CA ASN A 124 13.14 4.36 2.41
C ASN A 124 12.35 3.66 3.51
N CYS A 125 12.16 2.35 3.37
CA CYS A 125 11.38 1.57 4.30
C CYS A 125 11.58 0.07 4.05
N GLU A 126 11.65 -0.71 5.10
CA GLU A 126 11.52 -2.17 5.03
C GLU A 126 10.10 -2.56 5.44
N VAL A 127 9.50 -3.46 4.68
CA VAL A 127 8.11 -3.90 4.85
C VAL A 127 8.01 -5.41 4.70
N VAL A 128 7.34 -6.07 5.64
CA VAL A 128 6.84 -7.44 5.46
C VAL A 128 5.32 -7.38 5.52
N ALA A 129 4.65 -7.75 4.43
CA ALA A 129 3.19 -7.79 4.35
C ALA A 129 2.72 -9.24 4.22
N ALA A 130 1.87 -9.71 5.15
CA ALA A 130 1.53 -11.13 5.18
C ALA A 130 0.16 -11.41 5.81
N CYS A 131 -0.31 -12.63 5.60
CA CYS A 131 -1.50 -13.16 6.25
C CYS A 131 -1.28 -14.64 6.63
N PRO A 132 -1.91 -15.16 7.69
CA PRO A 132 -1.78 -16.59 8.04
C PRO A 132 -2.51 -17.54 7.08
N MET A 133 -3.21 -17.00 6.09
CA MET A 133 -3.88 -17.71 5.00
C MET A 133 -3.88 -16.84 3.74
N GLU A 134 -4.16 -17.42 2.59
CA GLU A 134 -4.25 -16.65 1.34
C GLU A 134 -5.37 -15.60 1.39
N VAL A 135 -5.01 -14.37 0.98
CA VAL A 135 -5.91 -13.23 0.82
C VAL A 135 -5.46 -12.39 -0.38
N SER A 136 -6.32 -11.52 -0.91
CA SER A 136 -5.94 -10.60 -2.00
C SER A 136 -4.79 -9.68 -1.63
N GLY A 137 -4.76 -9.21 -0.39
CA GLY A 137 -3.77 -8.25 0.09
C GLY A 137 -4.13 -6.79 -0.19
N THR A 138 -5.31 -6.49 -0.74
CA THR A 138 -5.75 -5.12 -1.06
C THR A 138 -5.69 -4.20 0.17
N GLY A 139 -6.09 -4.70 1.35
CA GLY A 139 -6.01 -3.95 2.61
C GLY A 139 -4.60 -3.81 3.19
N ALA A 140 -3.61 -4.56 2.69
CA ALA A 140 -2.26 -4.50 3.23
C ALA A 140 -1.64 -3.10 3.09
N LEU A 141 -1.85 -2.42 1.95
CA LEU A 141 -1.31 -1.08 1.71
C LEU A 141 -1.82 -0.06 2.74
N THR A 142 -3.10 -0.12 3.10
CA THR A 142 -3.67 0.72 4.19
C THR A 142 -2.91 0.53 5.49
N GLY A 143 -2.71 -0.73 5.91
CA GLY A 143 -1.97 -1.06 7.12
C GLY A 143 -0.52 -0.58 7.08
N ILE A 144 0.16 -0.73 5.94
CA ILE A 144 1.54 -0.28 5.75
C ILE A 144 1.64 1.25 5.84
N GLN A 145 0.76 2.00 5.17
CA GLN A 145 0.74 3.46 5.19
C GLN A 145 0.53 3.98 6.62
N MET A 146 -0.45 3.44 7.34
CA MET A 146 -0.72 3.79 8.75
C MET A 146 0.45 3.42 9.67
N ALA A 147 1.07 2.25 9.47
CA ALA A 147 2.25 1.83 10.24
C ALA A 147 3.45 2.73 9.97
N TYR A 148 3.69 3.12 8.71
CA TYR A 148 4.77 4.03 8.36
C TYR A 148 4.59 5.41 9.01
N GLU A 149 3.38 5.97 8.99
CA GLU A 149 3.08 7.21 9.69
C GLU A 149 3.37 7.11 11.20
N GLN A 150 2.93 6.01 11.82
CA GLN A 150 3.16 5.76 13.24
C GLN A 150 4.65 5.59 13.55
N ALA A 151 5.38 4.83 12.75
CA ALA A 151 6.80 4.53 12.93
C ALA A 151 7.69 5.75 12.69
N SER A 152 7.42 6.51 11.63
CA SER A 152 8.19 7.70 11.26
C SER A 152 7.81 8.96 12.06
N GLY A 153 6.65 8.96 12.69
CA GLY A 153 6.07 10.14 13.35
C GLY A 153 5.67 11.25 12.37
N LYS A 154 5.56 10.94 11.07
CA LYS A 154 5.20 11.88 10.02
C LYS A 154 3.94 11.42 9.30
N LYS A 155 3.03 12.36 9.04
CA LYS A 155 1.88 12.11 8.20
C LYS A 155 2.28 12.07 6.73
N LEU A 156 1.74 11.11 6.00
CA LEU A 156 1.80 11.09 4.55
C LEU A 156 0.86 12.15 3.97
N ASP A 157 1.16 12.62 2.78
CA ASP A 157 0.28 13.53 2.05
C ASP A 157 -0.98 12.78 1.59
N GLU A 158 -2.17 13.28 1.93
CA GLU A 158 -3.43 12.61 1.63
C GLU A 158 -3.66 12.41 0.13
N THR A 159 -3.22 13.37 -0.71
CA THR A 159 -3.38 13.26 -2.17
C THR A 159 -2.48 12.17 -2.71
N LYS A 160 -1.21 12.15 -2.27
CA LYS A 160 -0.25 11.11 -2.66
C LYS A 160 -0.67 9.73 -2.16
N THR A 161 -1.21 9.64 -0.95
CA THR A 161 -1.74 8.39 -0.40
C THR A 161 -2.91 7.84 -1.23
N LYS A 162 -3.84 8.72 -1.64
CA LYS A 162 -4.95 8.32 -2.53
C LYS A 162 -4.45 7.90 -3.92
N LEU A 163 -3.47 8.59 -4.47
CA LEU A 163 -2.87 8.21 -5.76
C LEU A 163 -2.14 6.87 -5.69
N ALA A 164 -1.45 6.58 -4.59
CA ALA A 164 -0.83 5.29 -4.36
C ALA A 164 -1.88 4.16 -4.30
N ASN A 165 -2.99 4.40 -3.62
CA ASN A 165 -4.09 3.43 -3.58
C ASN A 165 -4.74 3.24 -4.96
N GLU A 166 -4.91 4.32 -5.74
CA GLU A 166 -5.39 4.26 -7.13
C GLU A 166 -4.40 3.48 -8.01
N GLU A 167 -3.10 3.72 -7.85
CA GLU A 167 -2.04 2.99 -8.56
C GLU A 167 -2.09 1.49 -8.27
N MET A 168 -2.24 1.09 -7.00
CA MET A 168 -2.36 -0.31 -6.64
C MET A 168 -3.54 -0.97 -7.34
N VAL A 169 -4.71 -0.31 -7.37
CA VAL A 169 -5.93 -0.84 -8.00
C VAL A 169 -5.77 -0.90 -9.53
N VAL A 170 -5.21 0.13 -10.16
CA VAL A 170 -4.97 0.15 -11.61
C VAL A 170 -3.99 -0.95 -12.00
N THR A 171 -2.88 -1.09 -11.27
CA THR A 171 -1.86 -2.12 -11.53
C THR A 171 -2.43 -3.53 -11.31
N GLY A 172 -3.16 -3.76 -10.23
CA GLY A 172 -3.75 -5.07 -9.94
C GLY A 172 -4.81 -5.48 -10.95
N ASN A 173 -5.68 -4.56 -11.38
CA ASN A 173 -6.67 -4.85 -12.43
C ASN A 173 -6.01 -5.13 -13.80
N LEU A 174 -4.90 -4.45 -14.12
CA LEU A 174 -4.12 -4.78 -15.30
C LEU A 174 -3.44 -6.14 -15.15
N ALA A 175 -2.94 -6.47 -13.95
CA ALA A 175 -2.28 -7.75 -13.66
C ALA A 175 -3.21 -8.96 -13.87
N ASP A 176 -4.50 -8.81 -13.60
CA ASP A 176 -5.51 -9.84 -13.87
C ASP A 176 -5.65 -10.16 -15.38
N GLN A 177 -5.18 -9.26 -16.26
CA GLN A 177 -5.27 -9.41 -17.71
C GLN A 177 -3.95 -9.82 -18.36
N VAL A 178 -2.84 -9.30 -17.87
CA VAL A 178 -1.54 -9.44 -18.57
C VAL A 178 -0.46 -10.15 -17.72
N GLY A 179 -0.71 -10.40 -16.44
CA GLY A 179 0.29 -10.90 -15.49
C GLY A 179 0.81 -9.81 -14.56
N LYS A 180 1.28 -10.22 -13.36
CA LYS A 180 1.67 -9.29 -12.29
C LYS A 180 2.95 -8.53 -12.62
N ASN A 181 3.95 -9.22 -13.16
CA ASN A 181 5.22 -8.61 -13.55
C ASN A 181 5.03 -7.67 -14.74
N GLU A 182 4.28 -8.09 -15.76
CA GLU A 182 3.97 -7.29 -16.94
C GLU A 182 3.22 -6.00 -16.58
N ALA A 183 2.18 -6.12 -15.75
CA ALA A 183 1.42 -4.96 -15.29
C ALA A 183 2.28 -4.00 -14.47
N THR A 184 3.07 -4.54 -13.53
CA THR A 184 3.97 -3.74 -12.71
C THR A 184 5.03 -3.05 -13.56
N THR A 185 5.60 -3.75 -14.54
CA THR A 185 6.55 -3.18 -15.51
C THR A 185 5.96 -2.00 -16.25
N VAL A 186 4.77 -2.17 -16.85
CA VAL A 186 4.16 -1.12 -17.66
C VAL A 186 3.87 0.12 -16.82
N VAL A 187 3.26 -0.05 -15.64
CA VAL A 187 2.91 1.09 -14.78
C VAL A 187 4.16 1.75 -14.19
N ASN A 188 5.10 0.96 -13.66
CA ASN A 188 6.31 1.48 -13.00
C ASN A 188 7.25 2.18 -13.97
N GLN A 189 7.57 1.59 -15.13
CA GLN A 189 8.42 2.24 -16.14
C GLN A 189 7.77 3.52 -16.68
N SER A 190 6.48 3.48 -17.00
CA SER A 190 5.77 4.67 -17.48
C SER A 190 5.78 5.78 -16.42
N LYS A 191 5.58 5.44 -15.13
CA LYS A 191 5.67 6.40 -14.02
C LYS A 191 7.09 6.98 -13.91
N MET A 192 8.09 6.13 -14.00
CA MET A 192 9.51 6.53 -13.95
C MET A 192 9.82 7.54 -15.05
N ASP A 193 9.44 7.25 -16.30
CA ASP A 193 9.66 8.13 -17.45
C ASP A 193 8.92 9.46 -17.32
N VAL A 194 7.67 9.43 -16.85
CA VAL A 194 6.87 10.64 -16.61
C VAL A 194 7.50 11.54 -15.56
N ILE A 195 7.94 10.97 -14.42
CA ILE A 195 8.56 11.74 -13.34
C ILE A 195 9.94 12.25 -13.75
N GLN A 196 10.80 11.39 -14.33
CA GLN A 196 12.16 11.72 -14.72
C GLN A 196 12.21 12.85 -15.75
N ASN A 197 11.31 12.81 -16.73
CA ASN A 197 11.25 13.80 -17.82
C ASN A 197 10.27 14.95 -17.54
N ASN A 198 9.64 14.96 -16.35
CA ASN A 198 8.65 15.97 -15.94
C ASN A 198 7.54 16.17 -16.98
N VAL A 199 7.01 15.07 -17.53
CA VAL A 199 5.96 15.07 -18.56
C VAL A 199 4.61 15.41 -17.91
N GLN A 200 3.90 16.40 -18.51
CA GLN A 200 2.60 16.88 -18.01
C GLN A 200 1.47 16.71 -19.05
N ASN A 201 1.84 16.48 -20.29
CA ASN A 201 0.89 16.41 -21.41
C ASN A 201 0.31 15.00 -21.53
N ALA A 202 -1.02 14.87 -21.56
CA ALA A 202 -1.70 13.58 -21.62
C ALA A 202 -1.34 12.76 -22.88
N ASP A 203 -1.19 13.41 -24.06
CA ASP A 203 -0.82 12.71 -25.28
C ASP A 203 0.63 12.17 -25.21
N GLU A 204 1.53 12.91 -24.56
CA GLU A 204 2.91 12.45 -24.33
C GLU A 204 2.94 11.30 -23.32
N ILE A 205 2.16 11.37 -22.23
CA ILE A 205 2.02 10.26 -21.27
C ILE A 205 1.46 9.02 -21.97
N GLN A 206 0.43 9.17 -22.81
CA GLN A 206 -0.12 8.05 -23.57
C GLN A 206 0.92 7.41 -24.49
N ASN A 207 1.74 8.20 -25.17
CA ASN A 207 2.82 7.67 -26.00
C ASN A 207 3.87 6.92 -25.16
N ILE A 208 4.19 7.41 -23.96
CA ILE A 208 5.09 6.70 -23.04
C ILE A 208 4.50 5.33 -22.68
N VAL A 209 3.24 5.29 -22.24
CA VAL A 209 2.57 4.03 -21.84
C VAL A 209 2.56 3.01 -22.99
N ILE A 210 2.20 3.46 -24.21
CA ILE A 210 2.18 2.60 -25.40
C ILE A 210 3.59 2.07 -25.69
N ASN A 211 4.60 2.94 -25.71
CA ASN A 211 5.98 2.57 -26.00
C ASN A 211 6.52 1.60 -24.95
N VAL A 212 6.25 1.82 -23.68
CA VAL A 212 6.67 0.90 -22.61
C VAL A 212 6.00 -0.46 -22.76
N ALA A 213 4.71 -0.52 -23.03
CA ALA A 213 3.98 -1.75 -23.27
C ALA A 213 4.55 -2.52 -24.48
N GLU A 214 4.80 -1.83 -25.62
CA GLU A 214 5.39 -2.42 -26.81
C GLU A 214 6.82 -2.95 -26.58
N GLN A 215 7.67 -2.18 -25.87
CA GLN A 215 9.05 -2.57 -25.58
C GLN A 215 9.11 -3.83 -24.71
N ASN A 216 8.15 -4.01 -23.82
CA ASN A 216 8.06 -5.17 -22.94
C ASN A 216 7.16 -6.29 -23.50
N ASN A 217 6.68 -6.16 -24.75
CA ASN A 217 5.78 -7.12 -25.41
C ASN A 217 4.47 -7.38 -24.63
N VAL A 218 3.97 -6.38 -23.90
CA VAL A 218 2.73 -6.46 -23.15
C VAL A 218 1.57 -5.88 -23.98
N SER A 219 0.51 -6.65 -24.16
CA SER A 219 -0.69 -6.21 -24.86
C SER A 219 -1.65 -5.54 -23.89
N VAL A 220 -1.74 -4.22 -23.93
CA VAL A 220 -2.63 -3.43 -23.08
C VAL A 220 -3.80 -2.89 -23.91
N SER A 221 -5.03 -3.05 -23.40
CA SER A 221 -6.22 -2.51 -24.06
C SER A 221 -6.25 -0.96 -24.00
N GLN A 222 -6.96 -0.32 -24.93
CA GLN A 222 -7.09 1.14 -24.90
C GLN A 222 -7.75 1.64 -23.60
N GLU A 223 -8.69 0.88 -23.04
CA GLU A 223 -9.34 1.21 -21.77
C GLU A 223 -8.32 1.24 -20.61
N GLU A 224 -7.42 0.26 -20.54
CA GLU A 224 -6.37 0.25 -19.51
C GLU A 224 -5.32 1.33 -19.75
N ILE A 225 -4.95 1.60 -21.01
CA ILE A 225 -4.08 2.72 -21.36
C ILE A 225 -4.67 4.03 -20.83
N ASP A 226 -5.96 4.28 -21.07
CA ASP A 226 -6.63 5.50 -20.63
C ASP A 226 -6.64 5.63 -19.09
N LYS A 227 -6.81 4.52 -18.36
CA LYS A 227 -6.72 4.49 -16.88
C LYS A 227 -5.31 4.82 -16.39
N ILE A 228 -4.29 4.21 -17.00
CA ILE A 228 -2.88 4.47 -16.66
C ILE A 228 -2.53 5.93 -16.97
N VAL A 229 -2.93 6.46 -18.12
CA VAL A 229 -2.69 7.87 -18.50
C VAL A 229 -3.35 8.82 -17.50
N SER A 230 -4.60 8.55 -17.11
CA SER A 230 -5.29 9.34 -16.09
C SER A 230 -4.57 9.35 -14.75
N LEU A 231 -4.12 8.17 -14.29
CA LEU A 231 -3.34 8.01 -13.06
C LEU A 231 -2.00 8.78 -13.14
N LEU A 232 -1.22 8.54 -14.19
CA LEU A 232 0.10 9.16 -14.36
C LEU A 232 0.02 10.69 -14.53
N GLY A 233 -1.04 11.19 -15.16
CA GLY A 233 -1.30 12.63 -15.23
C GLY A 233 -1.48 13.25 -13.84
N LYS A 234 -2.27 12.60 -12.98
CA LYS A 234 -2.46 13.04 -11.58
C LYS A 234 -1.16 12.94 -10.78
N ILE A 235 -0.35 11.89 -10.98
CA ILE A 235 0.96 11.72 -10.35
C ILE A 235 1.90 12.84 -10.79
N ALA A 236 1.96 13.15 -12.09
CA ALA A 236 2.80 14.22 -12.63
C ALA A 236 2.51 15.59 -12.00
N GLU A 237 1.23 15.89 -11.72
CA GLU A 237 0.81 17.12 -11.06
C GLU A 237 1.34 17.27 -9.62
N GLN A 238 1.73 16.17 -8.97
CA GLN A 238 2.23 16.21 -7.59
C GLN A 238 3.70 16.63 -7.46
N GLY A 239 4.42 16.78 -8.57
CA GLY A 239 5.77 17.31 -8.59
C GLY A 239 6.77 16.46 -7.82
N TYR A 240 6.79 15.16 -8.07
CA TYR A 240 7.79 14.26 -7.49
C TYR A 240 9.20 14.65 -7.93
N ASN A 241 10.17 14.57 -6.99
CA ASN A 241 11.57 14.62 -7.34
C ASN A 241 12.03 13.20 -7.71
N TYR A 242 12.56 13.02 -8.90
CA TYR A 242 13.03 11.69 -9.36
C TYR A 242 14.06 11.08 -8.43
N ASP A 243 15.01 11.87 -7.92
CA ASP A 243 16.05 11.36 -6.99
C ASP A 243 15.46 10.76 -5.69
N ASP A 244 14.25 11.17 -5.32
CA ASP A 244 13.59 10.68 -4.10
C ASP A 244 12.93 9.31 -4.29
N VAL A 245 12.62 8.93 -5.52
CA VAL A 245 11.88 7.70 -5.87
C VAL A 245 12.71 6.74 -6.73
N LYS A 246 13.82 7.23 -7.30
CA LYS A 246 14.67 6.55 -8.27
C LYS A 246 15.06 5.15 -7.82
N GLU A 247 15.65 5.02 -6.64
CA GLU A 247 16.19 3.76 -6.13
C GLU A 247 15.13 2.64 -6.10
N THR A 248 13.92 2.96 -5.61
CA THR A 248 12.82 2.01 -5.58
C THR A 248 12.29 1.69 -6.97
N LEU A 249 12.08 2.71 -7.83
CA LEU A 249 11.50 2.49 -9.17
C LEU A 249 12.45 1.71 -10.08
N GLU A 250 13.78 1.98 -10.00
CA GLU A 250 14.79 1.24 -10.74
C GLU A 250 14.87 -0.20 -10.26
N GLN A 251 14.87 -0.46 -8.95
CA GLN A 251 14.87 -1.81 -8.41
C GLN A 251 13.62 -2.60 -8.84
N VAL A 252 12.44 -2.02 -8.75
CA VAL A 252 11.20 -2.65 -9.24
C VAL A 252 11.31 -2.96 -10.74
N ASN A 253 11.86 -2.03 -11.53
CA ASN A 253 12.07 -2.26 -12.96
C ASN A 253 13.02 -3.42 -13.23
N GLU A 254 14.15 -3.50 -12.53
CA GLU A 254 15.10 -4.61 -12.65
C GLU A 254 14.45 -5.95 -12.31
N ASN A 255 13.68 -5.99 -11.24
CA ASN A 255 13.00 -7.22 -10.79
C ASN A 255 11.97 -7.72 -11.82
N THR A 256 11.17 -6.81 -12.37
CA THR A 256 10.05 -7.20 -13.24
C THR A 256 10.44 -7.43 -14.69
N THR A 257 11.56 -6.85 -15.17
CA THR A 257 12.05 -7.03 -16.54
C THR A 257 13.25 -7.97 -16.64
N GLY A 258 13.93 -8.25 -15.53
CA GLY A 258 15.23 -8.93 -15.53
C GLY A 258 16.35 -8.13 -16.21
N GLN A 259 16.15 -6.83 -16.40
CA GLN A 259 17.09 -5.91 -17.03
C GLN A 259 17.56 -4.88 -16.02
N ALA A 260 18.85 -4.89 -15.68
CA ALA A 260 19.43 -3.81 -14.90
C ALA A 260 19.25 -2.47 -15.63
N SER A 261 18.86 -1.43 -14.91
CA SER A 261 18.79 -0.07 -15.43
C SER A 261 20.13 0.29 -16.06
N SER A 262 20.14 0.63 -17.35
CA SER A 262 21.32 1.16 -18.01
C SER A 262 21.52 2.62 -17.60
N GLY A 263 21.90 2.82 -16.33
CA GLY A 263 22.49 4.07 -15.89
C GLY A 263 23.80 4.26 -16.65
N ASP A 264 23.86 5.30 -17.48
CA ASP A 264 25.08 5.77 -18.10
C ASP A 264 26.05 6.25 -17.01
N ASP A 265 26.75 5.29 -16.41
CA ASP A 265 27.91 5.52 -15.57
C ASP A 265 29.12 4.93 -16.30
N THR A 266 29.63 5.73 -17.28
CA THR A 266 30.97 5.55 -17.78
C THR A 266 31.97 5.90 -16.66
N LEU A 267 32.23 4.95 -15.78
CA LEU A 267 33.41 4.93 -14.96
C LEU A 267 34.29 3.76 -15.39
N ASP A 268 35.44 4.20 -15.90
CA ASP A 268 36.57 3.43 -16.38
C ASP A 268 36.90 2.22 -15.51
N GLY A 269 37.26 1.16 -16.22
CA GLY A 269 37.60 -0.12 -15.62
C GLY A 269 38.75 -0.08 -14.63
N GLU A 270 38.54 -0.74 -13.50
CA GLU A 270 39.57 -1.50 -12.83
C GLU A 270 38.95 -2.78 -12.24
N ASN A 271 39.40 -3.88 -12.78
CA ASN A 271 39.16 -5.24 -12.35
C ASN A 271 39.61 -5.39 -10.88
N LYS A 272 38.64 -5.46 -9.95
CA LYS A 272 38.88 -5.96 -8.61
C LYS A 272 37.95 -7.14 -8.38
N ASP A 273 38.57 -8.32 -8.38
CA ASP A 273 38.12 -9.51 -7.69
C ASP A 273 38.07 -9.17 -6.18
N ASP A 274 36.97 -8.61 -5.74
CA ASP A 274 36.60 -8.51 -4.36
C ASP A 274 35.27 -9.26 -4.21
N THR A 275 35.37 -10.45 -3.62
CA THR A 275 34.24 -11.08 -2.96
C THR A 275 33.73 -10.07 -1.93
N VAL A 276 32.71 -9.31 -2.32
CA VAL A 276 31.95 -8.50 -1.38
C VAL A 276 31.25 -9.52 -0.47
N GLU A 277 31.82 -9.70 0.72
CA GLU A 277 31.04 -10.22 1.83
C GLU A 277 29.91 -9.19 1.98
N VAL A 278 28.72 -9.57 1.55
CA VAL A 278 27.48 -8.86 1.89
C VAL A 278 27.42 -8.97 3.41
N ASP A 279 27.83 -7.92 4.07
CA ASP A 279 27.58 -7.72 5.49
C ASP A 279 26.06 -7.60 5.57
N GLY A 280 25.39 -8.76 5.70
CA GLY A 280 23.96 -8.84 5.82
C GLY A 280 23.59 -7.97 7.03
N ASP A 281 22.93 -6.84 6.77
CA ASP A 281 22.41 -5.99 7.83
C ASP A 281 21.53 -6.90 8.71
N SER A 282 22.08 -7.29 9.86
CA SER A 282 21.43 -8.20 10.79
C SER A 282 20.12 -7.62 11.35
N ASP A 283 19.77 -6.42 10.94
CA ASP A 283 18.60 -5.65 11.36
C ASP A 283 17.55 -5.48 10.23
N ASP A 284 17.78 -6.07 9.04
CA ASP A 284 16.82 -6.05 7.92
C ASP A 284 15.63 -6.97 8.25
N ILE A 285 14.44 -6.36 8.34
CA ILE A 285 13.22 -7.09 8.74
C ILE A 285 12.69 -8.00 7.64
N THR A 286 12.99 -7.74 6.38
CA THR A 286 12.54 -8.57 5.25
C THR A 286 13.21 -9.94 5.24
N ASN A 287 14.41 -10.03 5.80
CA ASN A 287 15.20 -11.24 5.93
C ASN A 287 15.12 -11.90 7.33
N SER A 288 14.39 -11.26 8.26
CA SER A 288 14.30 -11.73 9.65
C SER A 288 13.07 -12.59 9.97
N VAL A 289 12.20 -12.83 8.99
CA VAL A 289 10.96 -13.60 9.17
C VAL A 289 11.23 -15.09 9.38
N ASP A 290 10.32 -15.77 10.08
CA ASP A 290 10.34 -17.23 10.27
C ASP A 290 9.35 -17.89 9.29
N ASP A 291 9.82 -18.24 8.10
CA ASP A 291 9.01 -18.88 7.06
C ASP A 291 8.39 -20.20 7.49
N SER A 292 9.00 -20.92 8.43
CA SER A 292 8.48 -22.19 8.92
C SER A 292 7.13 -22.08 9.64
N VAL A 293 6.76 -20.86 10.06
CA VAL A 293 5.53 -20.58 10.80
C VAL A 293 4.27 -20.67 9.95
N LEU A 294 4.37 -20.31 8.67
CA LEU A 294 3.22 -20.28 7.74
C LEU A 294 3.05 -21.59 6.95
N GLY A 295 4.03 -22.50 7.00
CA GLY A 295 3.98 -23.79 6.30
C GLY A 295 4.73 -23.77 4.95
N ASP A 296 4.58 -24.88 4.18
CA ASP A 296 5.37 -25.09 2.96
C ASP A 296 4.68 -24.55 1.68
N ASP A 297 3.36 -24.33 1.71
CA ASP A 297 2.57 -23.89 0.56
C ASP A 297 2.29 -22.37 0.58
N VAL A 298 3.31 -21.57 0.90
CA VAL A 298 3.17 -20.12 1.05
C VAL A 298 3.47 -19.41 -0.25
N ILE A 299 2.51 -18.61 -0.73
CA ILE A 299 2.74 -17.68 -1.84
C ILE A 299 3.64 -16.54 -1.35
N GLN A 300 4.80 -16.37 -1.94
CA GLN A 300 5.76 -15.33 -1.54
C GLN A 300 6.14 -14.44 -2.71
N SER A 301 6.49 -13.18 -2.44
CA SER A 301 7.22 -12.32 -3.36
C SER A 301 8.14 -11.38 -2.59
N SER A 302 9.22 -10.91 -3.22
CA SER A 302 10.19 -10.01 -2.59
C SER A 302 10.80 -9.06 -3.61
N THR A 303 11.06 -7.83 -3.19
CA THR A 303 11.83 -6.88 -4.00
C THR A 303 13.33 -7.17 -3.99
N GLU A 304 13.82 -7.98 -3.05
CA GLU A 304 15.23 -8.34 -2.93
C GLU A 304 15.55 -9.71 -3.53
N ASP A 305 14.53 -10.54 -3.71
CA ASP A 305 14.65 -11.86 -4.35
C ASP A 305 13.53 -12.06 -5.38
N PRO A 306 13.76 -11.67 -6.64
CA PRO A 306 12.75 -11.81 -7.69
C PRO A 306 12.43 -13.28 -8.02
N THR A 307 13.23 -14.25 -7.55
CA THR A 307 12.94 -15.68 -7.77
C THR A 307 11.77 -16.18 -6.91
N LEU A 308 11.39 -15.42 -5.88
CA LEU A 308 10.21 -15.69 -5.06
C LEU A 308 8.90 -15.17 -5.68
N GLU A 309 8.95 -14.44 -6.80
CA GLU A 309 7.74 -14.01 -7.47
C GLU A 309 7.04 -15.19 -8.14
N ILE A 310 5.72 -15.28 -7.90
CA ILE A 310 4.88 -16.37 -8.37
C ILE A 310 4.87 -16.38 -9.89
N GLU A 311 5.44 -17.41 -10.49
CA GLU A 311 5.07 -17.81 -11.83
C GLU A 311 3.60 -18.26 -11.79
N THR A 312 2.68 -17.39 -12.18
CA THR A 312 1.34 -17.83 -12.51
C THR A 312 1.47 -18.74 -13.73
N ASP A 313 1.39 -20.03 -13.49
CA ASP A 313 1.32 -21.04 -14.53
C ASP A 313 0.12 -20.69 -15.42
N ASN A 314 0.41 -20.08 -16.58
CA ASN A 314 -0.57 -19.76 -17.61
C ASN A 314 -0.88 -21.02 -18.42
N SER A 315 -1.18 -22.11 -17.71
CA SER A 315 -1.76 -23.29 -18.31
C SER A 315 -3.24 -23.03 -18.55
N SER A 316 -3.54 -22.53 -19.75
CA SER A 316 -4.89 -22.56 -20.31
C SER A 316 -5.39 -23.99 -20.36
N ASP A 317 -6.02 -24.46 -19.30
CA ASP A 317 -6.95 -25.57 -19.36
C ASP A 317 -8.37 -25.02 -19.44
N SER A 318 -8.88 -25.02 -20.66
CA SER A 318 -10.26 -24.75 -20.96
C SER A 318 -11.12 -25.91 -20.47
N SER A 319 -11.73 -25.75 -19.32
CA SER A 319 -12.93 -26.50 -18.97
C SER A 319 -13.95 -25.62 -18.24
N ASP A 320 -15.09 -25.49 -18.88
CA ASP A 320 -16.32 -24.87 -18.44
C ASP A 320 -16.65 -25.08 -16.95
N GLY A 321 -17.01 -24.00 -16.25
CA GLY A 321 -17.64 -24.15 -14.94
C GLY A 321 -17.80 -22.86 -14.19
N ASN A 322 -18.82 -22.12 -14.52
CA ASN A 322 -19.55 -21.19 -13.66
C ASN A 322 -19.31 -21.39 -12.16
N GLY A 323 -18.75 -20.41 -11.46
CA GLY A 323 -18.63 -20.45 -10.02
C GLY A 323 -17.92 -19.24 -9.42
N THR A 324 -18.60 -18.10 -9.38
CA THR A 324 -18.32 -17.05 -8.42
C THR A 324 -18.48 -17.62 -7.02
N GLY A 325 -17.39 -17.75 -6.26
CA GLY A 325 -17.47 -18.22 -4.89
C GLY A 325 -16.15 -18.13 -4.18
N ILE A 326 -15.93 -17.03 -3.48
CA ILE A 326 -15.02 -16.98 -2.36
C ILE A 326 -15.49 -18.07 -1.38
N PRO A 327 -14.64 -18.99 -0.91
CA PRO A 327 -15.08 -19.97 0.06
C PRO A 327 -15.45 -19.26 1.37
N ASP A 328 -16.73 -19.27 1.65
CA ASP A 328 -17.29 -18.93 2.94
C ASP A 328 -16.80 -20.00 3.94
N ALA A 329 -15.99 -19.57 4.90
CA ALA A 329 -15.57 -20.43 6.01
C ALA A 329 -16.81 -20.69 6.89
N THR A 330 -17.53 -21.75 6.57
CA THR A 330 -18.64 -22.24 7.40
C THR A 330 -18.09 -22.73 8.72
N ASP A 331 -18.49 -22.04 9.77
CA ASP A 331 -18.42 -22.45 11.16
C ASP A 331 -19.21 -23.78 11.34
N ASP A 332 -18.50 -24.89 11.57
CA ASP A 332 -19.09 -26.16 12.02
C ASP A 332 -19.11 -26.18 13.55
N GLY A 333 -20.14 -25.58 14.10
CA GLY A 333 -20.48 -25.67 15.51
C GLY A 333 -21.65 -26.61 15.71
N THR A 334 -21.39 -27.92 15.76
CA THR A 334 -22.35 -28.93 16.24
C THR A 334 -22.69 -28.67 17.71
N TYR A 335 -23.87 -28.19 17.95
CA TYR A 335 -24.59 -28.40 19.21
C TYR A 335 -25.84 -29.24 18.93
N SER A 336 -25.79 -30.46 19.44
CA SER A 336 -26.92 -31.32 19.62
C SER A 336 -27.77 -30.85 20.80
N GLU A 337 -29.05 -30.53 20.56
CA GLU A 337 -30.06 -30.63 21.59
C GLU A 337 -31.34 -31.20 21.02
N SER A 338 -31.85 -32.13 21.79
CA SER A 338 -32.92 -33.03 21.59
C SER A 338 -34.32 -32.41 21.73
N ASP A 339 -35.22 -32.91 20.89
CA ASP A 339 -36.64 -33.18 21.07
C ASP A 339 -37.48 -32.35 22.03
N SER A 340 -38.56 -31.77 21.49
CA SER A 340 -39.92 -32.15 21.88
C SER A 340 -40.98 -31.43 21.04
N ASP A 341 -41.94 -32.27 20.62
CA ASP A 341 -43.21 -32.03 19.95
C ASP A 341 -44.09 -30.89 20.49
N GLU A 342 -44.84 -30.25 19.66
CA GLU A 342 -46.31 -30.34 19.53
C GLU A 342 -46.91 -29.30 18.57
N SER A 343 -47.55 -29.81 17.65
CA SER A 343 -48.78 -29.60 16.89
C SER A 343 -49.63 -28.32 17.02
N ALA A 344 -50.14 -27.98 15.87
CA ALA A 344 -51.50 -27.70 15.51
C ALA A 344 -51.95 -26.25 15.22
N SER A 345 -52.36 -26.12 13.95
CA SER A 345 -53.62 -25.56 13.45
C SER A 345 -53.85 -24.06 13.56
N ASP A 346 -54.13 -23.46 12.50
CA ASP A 346 -55.24 -23.29 11.63
C ASP A 346 -55.63 -21.86 11.35
N GLU A 347 -55.93 -21.59 10.14
CA GLU A 347 -56.97 -20.74 9.50
C GLU A 347 -56.82 -19.20 9.54
N SER A 348 -56.68 -18.63 8.40
CA SER A 348 -57.64 -18.12 7.40
C SER A 348 -58.01 -16.64 7.49
N SER A 349 -58.02 -16.10 6.30
CA SER A 349 -58.94 -15.11 5.71
C SER A 349 -58.64 -13.63 5.94
N SER A 350 -58.34 -12.99 4.88
CA SER A 350 -59.09 -12.35 3.80
C SER A 350 -59.38 -10.86 3.99
N SER A 351 -59.19 -10.18 2.86
CA SER A 351 -59.95 -9.04 2.32
C SER A 351 -59.80 -7.68 3.04
N ASP A 352 -59.79 -6.58 2.43
CA ASP A 352 -60.12 -6.05 1.12
C ASP A 352 -59.84 -4.54 1.13
N GLU A 353 -59.54 -4.02 -0.02
CA GLU A 353 -60.03 -2.79 -0.67
C GLU A 353 -59.94 -1.46 0.09
N SER A 354 -59.52 -0.46 -0.51
CA SER A 354 -59.82 0.42 -1.62
C SER A 354 -59.47 1.87 -1.24
N ALA A 355 -58.82 2.51 -2.09
CA ALA A 355 -59.16 3.51 -3.09
C ALA A 355 -59.28 4.97 -2.63
N SER A 356 -58.72 5.79 -3.50
CA SER A 356 -59.13 7.16 -3.91
C SER A 356 -58.82 8.32 -2.91
N ASP A 357 -58.47 9.51 -3.27
CA ASP A 357 -58.58 10.26 -4.51
C ASP A 357 -57.83 11.59 -4.35
N GLU A 358 -57.36 12.08 -5.48
CA GLU A 358 -57.41 13.47 -6.04
C GLU A 358 -56.89 14.65 -5.20
N ALA A 359 -56.04 15.38 -5.72
CA ALA A 359 -56.02 16.43 -6.72
C ALA A 359 -55.75 17.84 -6.20
N ALA A 360 -55.06 18.53 -7.07
CA ALA A 360 -55.19 19.95 -7.47
C ALA A 360 -54.19 20.95 -6.87
N SER A 361 -53.22 21.30 -7.68
CA SER A 361 -53.05 22.56 -8.43
C SER A 361 -53.14 23.86 -7.66
N THR A 362 -52.16 24.68 -7.81
CA THR A 362 -52.20 25.97 -8.53
C THR A 362 -50.84 26.66 -8.48
N GLU A 363 -50.33 26.94 -9.62
CA GLU A 363 -49.70 28.09 -10.25
C GLU A 363 -49.79 29.41 -9.50
N THR A 364 -48.73 30.18 -9.62
CA THR A 364 -48.58 31.54 -10.19
C THR A 364 -47.32 32.16 -9.60
N ASP A 365 -46.48 32.63 -10.34
CA ASP A 365 -46.27 33.61 -11.41
C ASP A 365 -45.32 34.73 -10.96
N SER A 366 -44.35 35.03 -11.82
CA SER A 366 -43.77 36.31 -12.16
C SER A 366 -42.95 37.10 -11.09
N ALA A 367 -41.74 37.45 -11.31
CA ALA A 367 -41.24 38.46 -12.22
C ALA A 367 -39.79 38.81 -11.87
N GLU A 368 -38.92 38.77 -12.86
CA GLU A 368 -37.84 39.77 -13.02
C GLU A 368 -38.45 41.14 -13.25
N PRO A 369 -37.77 42.26 -13.11
CA PRO A 369 -36.53 42.55 -13.84
C PRO A 369 -35.56 43.57 -13.16
N ASP A 370 -34.35 43.58 -13.66
CA ASP A 370 -33.70 44.65 -14.40
C ASP A 370 -32.74 45.64 -13.71
N THR A 371 -31.61 45.72 -14.32
CA THR A 371 -30.74 46.84 -14.69
C THR A 371 -29.92 47.59 -13.64
N SER A 372 -28.64 47.51 -13.99
CA SER A 372 -27.75 48.62 -14.41
C SER A 372 -26.99 49.34 -13.28
N VAL A 373 -25.75 49.42 -13.52
CA VAL A 373 -24.86 50.36 -14.15
C VAL A 373 -23.84 51.00 -13.18
N LEU A 374 -22.59 50.87 -13.60
CA LEU A 374 -21.48 51.82 -13.59
C LEU A 374 -20.72 52.19 -12.29
N SER A 375 -19.46 51.90 -12.46
CA SER A 375 -18.27 52.79 -12.28
C SER A 375 -17.86 53.22 -10.89
N GLU A 376 -16.69 52.86 -10.51
CA GLU A 376 -15.39 53.53 -10.71
C GLU A 376 -14.25 52.51 -10.39
#